data_216b736d4d499882f529bb2f0baecd7f
#
_entry.id   216b736d4d499882f529bb2f0baecd7f
#
_cell.length_a   1.000
_cell.length_b   1.000
_cell.length_c   1.000
_cell.angle_alpha   90.00
_cell.angle_beta   90.00
_cell.angle_gamma   90.00
#
_symmetry.space_group_name_H-M   'P 1'
#
loop_
_entity.id
_entity.type
_entity.pdbx_description
1 polymer ?
#
loop_
_entity_poly.entity_id
_entity_poly.type
_entity_poly.pdbx_seq_one_letter_code
_entity_poly.pdbx_strand_id
1 'polypeptide(L)'
;MNRAKSKKSTSICHLLTKMVEENKSATSISYGELVKLFGDQAFGLIIILFALPSALPISIIPGFSFIFGLPIVFIAIHIIIARRALWLPEKLANRRLEFSKFAEVVRKTIPYLRFIEQMLKPRLLFFTRPVMERLHGVVMLMLSFLLLLPIPFSNFIFASLIILFGLGLAEKDGVVLVLAYLGVFFYGLFLATMTEGLIHYLMKH
;
A
#
# COMPACT_ATOMS: atom_id res chain seq x y z
N MET A 1 16.58 36.56 -3.78
CA MET A 1 17.11 35.24 -4.18
C MET A 1 16.82 34.25 -3.05
N ASN A 2 15.61 33.66 -3.06
CA ASN A 2 15.11 32.81 -1.98
C ASN A 2 15.09 31.37 -2.49
N ARG A 3 16.14 30.60 -2.13
CA ARG A 3 16.19 29.17 -2.42
C ARG A 3 15.11 28.48 -1.60
N ALA A 4 14.02 28.09 -2.26
CA ALA A 4 13.05 27.15 -1.71
C ALA A 4 13.83 25.91 -1.25
N LYS A 5 13.94 25.71 0.08
CA LYS A 5 14.43 24.47 0.67
C LYS A 5 13.51 23.35 0.18
N SER A 6 13.97 22.58 -0.80
CA SER A 6 13.40 21.29 -1.15
C SER A 6 13.23 20.51 0.15
N LYS A 7 11.98 20.25 0.52
CA LYS A 7 11.62 19.40 1.66
C LYS A 7 12.08 17.99 1.29
N LYS A 8 13.30 17.65 1.70
CA LYS A 8 13.91 16.33 1.50
C LYS A 8 12.92 15.33 2.08
N SER A 9 12.34 14.49 1.25
CA SER A 9 11.51 13.37 1.70
C SER A 9 12.34 12.61 2.74
N THR A 10 11.90 12.67 3.99
CA THR A 10 12.63 12.01 5.07
C THR A 10 12.39 10.52 4.87
N SER A 11 13.47 9.77 4.58
CA SER A 11 13.43 8.32 4.37
C SER A 11 12.68 7.63 5.51
N ILE A 12 11.79 6.71 5.16
CA ILE A 12 11.00 5.93 6.13
C ILE A 12 11.94 5.17 7.07
N CYS A 13 13.03 4.60 6.53
CA CYS A 13 14.09 3.99 7.33
C CYS A 13 14.65 4.94 8.37
N HIS A 14 14.92 6.19 8.00
CA HIS A 14 15.46 7.19 8.93
C HIS A 14 14.44 7.52 10.04
N LEU A 15 13.17 7.70 9.68
CA LEU A 15 12.09 7.96 10.65
C LEU A 15 11.94 6.81 11.64
N LEU A 16 11.88 5.57 11.15
CA LEU A 16 11.75 4.38 11.98
C LEU A 16 12.97 4.19 12.90
N THR A 17 14.18 4.33 12.36
CA THR A 17 15.41 4.19 13.14
C THR A 17 15.47 5.23 14.23
N LYS A 18 15.22 6.50 13.89
CA LYS A 18 15.18 7.61 14.83
C LYS A 18 14.17 7.38 15.95
N MET A 19 12.96 6.90 15.59
CA MET A 19 11.93 6.60 16.56
C MET A 19 12.33 5.49 17.54
N VAL A 20 12.96 4.42 17.04
CA VAL A 20 13.45 3.33 17.89
C VAL A 20 14.60 3.81 18.79
N GLU A 21 15.44 4.72 18.31
CA GLU A 21 16.55 5.26 19.08
C GLU A 21 16.10 6.26 20.16
N GLU A 22 15.19 7.17 19.81
CA GLU A 22 14.72 8.22 20.73
C GLU A 22 13.78 7.68 21.82
N ASN A 23 13.08 6.58 21.58
CA ASN A 23 12.11 6.00 22.50
C ASN A 23 12.57 4.69 23.15
N LYS A 24 13.88 4.46 23.30
CA LYS A 24 14.44 3.26 23.94
C LYS A 24 13.91 2.99 25.34
N SER A 25 13.48 4.01 26.06
CA SER A 25 12.90 3.94 27.40
C SER A 25 11.37 3.83 27.39
N ALA A 26 10.71 3.90 26.23
CA ALA A 26 9.27 3.78 26.15
C ALA A 26 8.84 2.29 26.25
N THR A 27 7.86 2.02 27.11
CA THR A 27 7.28 0.68 27.29
C THR A 27 6.26 0.35 26.20
N SER A 28 5.63 1.34 25.63
CA SER A 28 4.56 1.15 24.63
C SER A 28 4.46 2.32 23.67
N ILE A 29 3.96 2.08 22.47
CA ILE A 29 3.63 3.06 21.45
C ILE A 29 2.21 2.86 20.96
N SER A 30 1.48 3.95 20.69
CA SER A 30 0.13 3.86 20.14
C SER A 30 0.12 3.80 18.61
N TYR A 31 -0.90 3.15 18.03
CA TYR A 31 -1.10 3.17 16.58
C TYR A 31 -1.29 4.59 16.04
N GLY A 32 -1.94 5.47 16.81
CA GLY A 32 -2.14 6.85 16.43
C GLY A 32 -0.82 7.64 16.31
N GLU A 33 0.15 7.37 17.17
CA GLU A 33 1.50 7.95 17.09
C GLU A 33 2.24 7.45 15.86
N LEU A 34 2.14 6.15 15.55
CA LEU A 34 2.73 5.57 14.34
C LEU A 34 2.18 6.21 13.06
N VAL A 35 0.86 6.33 12.95
CA VAL A 35 0.23 6.94 11.78
C VAL A 35 0.62 8.42 11.63
N LYS A 36 0.70 9.17 12.73
CA LYS A 36 1.16 10.57 12.70
C LYS A 36 2.61 10.68 12.25
N LEU A 37 3.47 9.75 12.67
CA LEU A 37 4.87 9.73 12.30
C LEU A 37 5.07 9.52 10.80
N PHE A 38 4.34 8.55 10.23
CA PHE A 38 4.43 8.24 8.80
C PHE A 38 3.77 9.31 7.91
N GLY A 39 2.84 10.11 8.46
CA GLY A 39 2.17 11.18 7.73
C GLY A 39 1.56 10.69 6.42
N ASP A 40 1.90 11.37 5.30
CA ASP A 40 1.39 11.02 3.96
C ASP A 40 1.85 9.63 3.47
N GLN A 41 2.98 9.13 3.97
CA GLN A 41 3.53 7.82 3.59
C GLN A 41 2.80 6.65 4.27
N ALA A 42 2.03 6.94 5.35
CA ALA A 42 1.30 5.93 6.10
C ALA A 42 0.33 5.12 5.21
N PHE A 43 -0.33 5.79 4.27
CA PHE A 43 -1.27 5.13 3.36
C PHE A 43 -0.59 4.03 2.55
N GLY A 44 0.53 4.35 1.88
CA GLY A 44 1.26 3.40 1.06
C GLY A 44 1.80 2.23 1.87
N LEU A 45 2.38 2.49 3.04
CA LEU A 45 2.95 1.44 3.91
C LEU A 45 1.89 0.48 4.44
N ILE A 46 0.75 1.00 4.89
CA ILE A 46 -0.33 0.18 5.42
C ILE A 46 -0.97 -0.66 4.30
N ILE A 47 -1.10 -0.09 3.09
CA ILE A 47 -1.55 -0.84 1.91
C ILE A 47 -0.63 -2.02 1.64
N ILE A 48 0.68 -1.80 1.62
CA ILE A 48 1.67 -2.86 1.41
C ILE A 48 1.53 -3.94 2.49
N LEU A 49 1.42 -3.52 3.75
CA LEU A 49 1.29 -4.44 4.88
C LEU A 49 0.08 -5.38 4.74
N PHE A 50 -1.07 -4.84 4.33
CA PHE A 50 -2.28 -5.64 4.15
C PHE A 50 -2.31 -6.41 2.81
N ALA A 51 -1.67 -5.91 1.77
CA ALA A 51 -1.62 -6.61 0.49
C ALA A 51 -0.61 -7.77 0.48
N LEU A 52 0.48 -7.67 1.26
CA LEU A 52 1.56 -8.65 1.30
C LEU A 52 1.09 -10.08 1.61
N PRO A 53 0.24 -10.35 2.61
CA PRO A 53 -0.28 -11.70 2.86
C PRO A 53 -1.08 -12.25 1.68
N SER A 54 -1.82 -11.40 0.97
CA SER A 54 -2.60 -11.80 -0.20
C SER A 54 -1.73 -12.07 -1.44
N ALA A 55 -0.52 -11.54 -1.48
CA ALA A 55 0.50 -11.83 -2.50
C ALA A 55 1.26 -13.14 -2.25
N LEU A 56 1.02 -13.82 -1.14
CA LEU A 56 1.64 -15.10 -0.86
C LEU A 56 0.77 -16.27 -1.37
N PRO A 57 1.36 -17.44 -1.70
CA PRO A 57 0.61 -18.61 -2.15
C PRO A 57 -0.46 -19.10 -1.17
N ILE A 58 -0.37 -18.71 0.09
CA ILE A 58 -1.33 -19.02 1.17
C ILE A 58 -2.72 -18.40 0.88
N SER A 59 -2.80 -17.39 0.02
CA SER A 59 -4.05 -16.74 -0.39
C SER A 59 -5.02 -17.64 -1.19
N ILE A 60 -4.63 -18.88 -1.48
CA ILE A 60 -5.50 -19.91 -2.08
C ILE A 60 -6.64 -20.30 -1.11
N ILE A 61 -6.48 -20.07 0.20
CA ILE A 61 -7.50 -20.38 1.19
C ILE A 61 -8.68 -19.41 1.02
N PRO A 62 -9.91 -19.90 0.74
CA PRO A 62 -11.09 -19.06 0.63
C PRO A 62 -11.32 -18.23 1.89
N GLY A 63 -11.57 -16.93 1.74
CA GLY A 63 -11.80 -16.01 2.85
C GLY A 63 -10.54 -15.30 3.36
N PHE A 64 -9.33 -15.81 3.08
CA PHE A 64 -8.08 -15.17 3.50
C PHE A 64 -7.94 -13.76 2.88
N SER A 65 -8.18 -13.65 1.56
CA SER A 65 -8.14 -12.38 0.85
C SER A 65 -9.19 -11.39 1.33
N PHE A 66 -10.31 -11.86 1.89
CA PHE A 66 -11.35 -11.00 2.44
C PHE A 66 -10.88 -10.25 3.69
N ILE A 67 -10.18 -10.94 4.59
CA ILE A 67 -9.67 -10.36 5.84
C ILE A 67 -8.64 -9.24 5.54
N PHE A 68 -7.79 -9.44 4.55
CA PHE A 68 -6.72 -8.51 4.20
C PHE A 68 -7.15 -7.48 3.15
N GLY A 69 -8.06 -7.82 2.26
CA GLY A 69 -8.57 -6.91 1.23
C GLY A 69 -9.50 -5.83 1.78
N LEU A 70 -10.31 -6.13 2.79
CA LEU A 70 -11.26 -5.20 3.37
C LEU A 70 -10.61 -3.93 3.96
N PRO A 71 -9.50 -4.00 4.72
CA PRO A 71 -8.76 -2.81 5.13
C PRO A 71 -8.25 -1.97 3.94
N ILE A 72 -7.83 -2.60 2.84
CA ILE A 72 -7.34 -1.90 1.66
C ILE A 72 -8.49 -1.12 1.00
N VAL A 73 -9.70 -1.67 0.94
CA VAL A 73 -10.90 -0.95 0.49
C VAL A 73 -11.11 0.33 1.30
N PHE A 74 -11.04 0.25 2.63
CA PHE A 74 -11.19 1.43 3.49
C PHE A 74 -10.12 2.47 3.24
N ILE A 75 -8.86 2.05 3.06
CA ILE A 75 -7.74 2.95 2.80
C ILE A 75 -7.92 3.62 1.42
N ALA A 76 -8.30 2.86 0.40
CA ALA A 76 -8.56 3.40 -0.93
C ALA A 76 -9.66 4.48 -0.92
N ILE A 77 -10.74 4.26 -0.18
CA ILE A 77 -11.79 5.27 0.03
C ILE A 77 -11.23 6.53 0.70
N HIS A 78 -10.37 6.40 1.71
CA HIS A 78 -9.74 7.55 2.38
C HIS A 78 -8.86 8.36 1.44
N ILE A 79 -8.13 7.70 0.54
CA ILE A 79 -7.31 8.34 -0.51
C ILE A 79 -8.21 9.11 -1.48
N ILE A 80 -9.33 8.52 -1.93
CA ILE A 80 -10.30 9.18 -2.84
C ILE A 80 -10.87 10.46 -2.22
N ILE A 81 -11.22 10.42 -0.93
CA ILE A 81 -11.77 11.57 -0.20
C ILE A 81 -10.68 12.62 0.10
N ALA A 82 -9.42 12.34 -0.27
CA ALA A 82 -8.26 13.20 -0.04
C ALA A 82 -8.09 13.62 1.43
N ARG A 83 -8.33 12.71 2.35
CA ARG A 83 -8.01 12.95 3.75
C ARG A 83 -6.50 12.94 3.95
N ARG A 84 -5.97 14.03 4.53
CA ARG A 84 -4.52 14.21 4.76
C ARG A 84 -3.93 13.26 5.82
N ALA A 85 -4.76 12.61 6.59
CA ALA A 85 -4.33 11.64 7.61
C ALA A 85 -5.23 10.42 7.57
N LEU A 86 -4.65 9.26 7.77
CA LEU A 86 -5.40 8.03 7.97
C LEU A 86 -6.25 8.20 9.23
N TRP A 87 -7.58 8.22 9.06
CA TRP A 87 -8.47 8.28 10.20
C TRP A 87 -8.54 6.89 10.84
N LEU A 88 -7.98 6.80 12.02
CA LEU A 88 -8.16 5.61 12.86
C LEU A 88 -9.28 5.89 13.86
N PRO A 89 -10.25 4.97 14.01
CA PRO A 89 -11.19 5.03 15.11
C PRO A 89 -10.42 5.16 16.44
N GLU A 90 -10.91 6.01 17.35
CA GLU A 90 -10.22 6.29 18.62
C GLU A 90 -9.86 5.02 19.40
N LYS A 91 -10.73 4.00 19.36
CA LYS A 91 -10.48 2.70 19.99
C LYS A 91 -9.24 2.01 19.42
N LEU A 92 -8.95 2.19 18.13
CA LEU A 92 -7.78 1.62 17.46
C LEU A 92 -6.55 2.51 17.63
N ALA A 93 -6.72 3.83 17.48
CA ALA A 93 -5.65 4.81 17.65
C ALA A 93 -5.01 4.74 19.03
N ASN A 94 -5.82 4.49 20.06
CA ASN A 94 -5.38 4.39 21.45
C ASN A 94 -4.87 3.01 21.85
N ARG A 95 -4.97 1.98 20.99
CA ARG A 95 -4.34 0.68 21.27
C ARG A 95 -2.83 0.84 21.29
N ARG A 96 -2.23 0.31 22.34
CA ARG A 96 -0.79 0.34 22.57
C ARG A 96 -0.14 -0.95 22.12
N LEU A 97 0.95 -0.81 21.39
CA LEU A 97 1.87 -1.90 21.06
C LEU A 97 3.02 -1.91 22.06
N GLU A 98 3.44 -3.08 22.46
CA GLU A 98 4.67 -3.25 23.23
C GLU A 98 5.86 -2.78 22.40
N PHE A 99 6.58 -1.79 22.92
CA PHE A 99 7.65 -1.14 22.16
C PHE A 99 8.77 -2.10 21.78
N SER A 100 9.07 -3.09 22.61
CA SER A 100 10.08 -4.12 22.35
C SER A 100 9.76 -4.92 21.09
N LYS A 101 8.51 -5.38 20.95
CA LYS A 101 8.04 -6.12 19.76
C LYS A 101 8.03 -5.24 18.53
N PHE A 102 7.59 -3.99 18.66
CA PHE A 102 7.65 -3.01 17.59
C PHE A 102 9.09 -2.78 17.10
N ALA A 103 10.02 -2.53 18.03
CA ALA A 103 11.43 -2.31 17.71
C ALA A 103 12.08 -3.54 17.04
N GLU A 104 11.70 -4.76 17.45
CA GLU A 104 12.19 -5.98 16.81
C GLU A 104 11.70 -6.09 15.36
N VAL A 105 10.40 -5.85 15.12
CA VAL A 105 9.83 -5.84 13.77
C VAL A 105 10.51 -4.79 12.90
N VAL A 106 10.67 -3.57 13.43
CA VAL A 106 11.36 -2.48 12.71
C VAL A 106 12.78 -2.90 12.33
N ARG A 107 13.57 -3.44 13.27
CA ARG A 107 14.95 -3.87 12.98
C ARG A 107 15.03 -4.95 11.91
N LYS A 108 14.08 -5.91 11.92
CA LYS A 108 14.00 -6.95 10.89
C LYS A 108 13.57 -6.40 9.53
N THR A 109 12.76 -5.35 9.52
CA THR A 109 12.20 -4.75 8.29
C THR A 109 13.12 -3.70 7.66
N ILE A 110 13.94 -3.01 8.44
CA ILE A 110 14.86 -1.95 7.95
C ILE A 110 15.70 -2.38 6.73
N PRO A 111 16.35 -3.55 6.69
CA PRO A 111 17.19 -3.92 5.54
C PRO A 111 16.36 -4.02 4.25
N TYR A 112 15.15 -4.57 4.32
CA TYR A 112 14.24 -4.67 3.18
C TYR A 112 13.73 -3.29 2.75
N LEU A 113 13.33 -2.45 3.71
CA LEU A 113 12.91 -1.08 3.43
C LEU A 113 14.04 -0.27 2.78
N ARG A 114 15.27 -0.37 3.29
CA ARG A 114 16.44 0.32 2.73
C ARG A 114 16.70 -0.11 1.30
N PHE A 115 16.56 -1.39 1.00
CA PHE A 115 16.69 -1.90 -0.37
C PHE A 115 15.63 -1.28 -1.29
N ILE A 116 14.37 -1.24 -0.84
CA ILE A 116 13.24 -0.64 -1.57
C ILE A 116 13.49 0.86 -1.77
N GLU A 117 13.86 1.60 -0.72
CA GLU A 117 14.15 3.05 -0.79
C GLU A 117 15.33 3.37 -1.75
N GLN A 118 16.31 2.50 -1.87
CA GLN A 118 17.43 2.68 -2.82
C GLN A 118 16.98 2.53 -4.28
N MET A 119 16.00 1.67 -4.53
CA MET A 119 15.44 1.45 -5.87
C MET A 119 14.43 2.54 -6.25
N LEU A 120 13.67 3.03 -5.27
CA LEU A 120 12.62 4.02 -5.45
C LEU A 120 13.18 5.43 -5.25
N LYS A 121 12.86 6.31 -6.17
CA LYS A 121 13.25 7.73 -6.10
C LYS A 121 12.04 8.57 -6.46
N PRO A 122 11.85 9.73 -5.84
CA PRO A 122 10.75 10.63 -6.21
C PRO A 122 10.95 11.13 -7.66
N ARG A 123 10.28 10.47 -8.59
CA ARG A 123 10.31 10.74 -10.03
C ARG A 123 8.90 10.97 -10.52
N LEU A 124 8.76 11.71 -11.64
CA LEU A 124 7.47 12.01 -12.27
C LEU A 124 6.44 12.52 -11.23
N LEU A 125 6.82 13.57 -10.50
CA LEU A 125 6.02 14.20 -9.43
C LEU A 125 4.61 14.64 -9.90
N PHE A 126 4.34 14.64 -11.21
CA PHE A 126 3.01 14.84 -11.75
C PHE A 126 2.02 13.78 -11.24
N PHE A 127 2.45 12.51 -11.19
CA PHE A 127 1.63 11.40 -10.71
C PHE A 127 1.38 11.43 -9.19
N THR A 128 2.14 12.21 -8.43
CA THR A 128 1.98 12.36 -6.97
C THR A 128 1.19 13.61 -6.59
N ARG A 129 0.51 14.24 -7.55
CA ARG A 129 -0.39 15.37 -7.26
C ARG A 129 -1.68 14.89 -6.62
N PRO A 130 -2.34 15.71 -5.77
CA PRO A 130 -3.56 15.31 -5.05
C PRO A 130 -4.69 14.81 -5.95
N VAL A 131 -4.78 15.31 -7.19
CA VAL A 131 -5.77 14.85 -8.18
C VAL A 131 -5.44 13.43 -8.66
N MET A 132 -4.15 13.15 -8.92
CA MET A 132 -3.70 11.82 -9.33
C MET A 132 -3.81 10.82 -8.17
N GLU A 133 -3.55 11.23 -6.94
CA GLU A 133 -3.73 10.38 -5.76
C GLU A 133 -5.18 9.87 -5.65
N ARG A 134 -6.19 10.70 -5.95
CA ARG A 134 -7.58 10.26 -6.01
C ARG A 134 -7.81 9.22 -7.10
N LEU A 135 -7.22 9.41 -8.27
CA LEU A 135 -7.31 8.45 -9.38
C LEU A 135 -6.67 7.11 -8.98
N HIS A 136 -5.52 7.15 -8.33
CA HIS A 136 -4.87 5.95 -7.77
C HIS A 136 -5.79 5.26 -6.75
N GLY A 137 -6.44 6.05 -5.87
CA GLY A 137 -7.43 5.54 -4.91
C GLY A 137 -8.58 4.81 -5.60
N VAL A 138 -9.13 5.34 -6.70
CA VAL A 138 -10.21 4.69 -7.47
C VAL A 138 -9.76 3.37 -8.06
N VAL A 139 -8.57 3.33 -8.70
CA VAL A 139 -8.03 2.10 -9.27
C VAL A 139 -7.73 1.06 -8.18
N MET A 140 -7.17 1.50 -7.05
CA MET A 140 -6.91 0.62 -5.91
C MET A 140 -8.20 0.08 -5.31
N LEU A 141 -9.25 0.89 -5.24
CA LEU A 141 -10.57 0.46 -4.78
C LEU A 141 -11.11 -0.66 -5.69
N MET A 142 -11.01 -0.47 -7.01
CA MET A 142 -11.42 -1.48 -7.99
C MET A 142 -10.60 -2.77 -7.83
N LEU A 143 -9.28 -2.68 -7.73
CA LEU A 143 -8.42 -3.83 -7.51
C LEU A 143 -8.72 -4.55 -6.18
N SER A 144 -9.04 -3.78 -5.13
CA SER A 144 -9.40 -4.34 -3.82
C SER A 144 -10.72 -5.12 -3.88
N PHE A 145 -11.72 -4.63 -4.62
CA PHE A 145 -12.95 -5.38 -4.84
C PHE A 145 -12.69 -6.66 -5.63
N LEU A 146 -11.84 -6.61 -6.66
CA LEU A 146 -11.45 -7.80 -7.40
C LEU A 146 -10.68 -8.80 -6.53
N LEU A 147 -9.85 -8.30 -5.59
CA LEU A 147 -9.15 -9.13 -4.61
C LEU A 147 -10.10 -9.85 -3.65
N LEU A 148 -11.27 -9.25 -3.33
CA LEU A 148 -12.29 -9.86 -2.49
C LEU A 148 -13.02 -11.01 -3.21
N LEU A 149 -13.03 -11.02 -4.55
CA LEU A 149 -13.63 -12.10 -5.32
C LEU A 149 -12.75 -13.35 -5.26
N PRO A 150 -13.30 -14.53 -5.05
CA PRO A 150 -12.54 -15.78 -5.00
C PRO A 150 -12.13 -16.26 -6.41
N ILE A 151 -11.35 -15.44 -7.14
CA ILE A 151 -10.85 -15.78 -8.46
C ILE A 151 -9.53 -16.54 -8.29
N PRO A 152 -9.46 -17.84 -8.64
CA PRO A 152 -8.23 -18.61 -8.49
C PRO A 152 -7.05 -17.95 -9.19
N PHE A 153 -5.87 -17.94 -8.54
CA PHE A 153 -4.61 -17.39 -9.04
C PHE A 153 -4.57 -15.88 -9.30
N SER A 154 -5.73 -15.19 -9.40
CA SER A 154 -5.78 -13.75 -9.66
C SER A 154 -5.43 -12.92 -8.42
N ASN A 155 -5.66 -13.44 -7.23
CA ASN A 155 -5.39 -12.75 -5.96
C ASN A 155 -3.91 -12.34 -5.84
N PHE A 156 -2.98 -13.19 -6.26
CA PHE A 156 -1.56 -12.87 -6.29
C PHE A 156 -1.26 -11.65 -7.17
N ILE A 157 -1.88 -11.59 -8.36
CA ILE A 157 -1.66 -10.49 -9.32
C ILE A 157 -2.29 -9.20 -8.81
N PHE A 158 -3.54 -9.24 -8.33
CA PHE A 158 -4.19 -8.07 -7.75
C PHE A 158 -3.43 -7.52 -6.55
N ALA A 159 -3.01 -8.38 -5.63
CA ALA A 159 -2.22 -7.99 -4.47
C ALA A 159 -0.87 -7.38 -4.88
N SER A 160 -0.19 -7.95 -5.88
CA SER A 160 1.08 -7.42 -6.40
C SER A 160 0.90 -6.03 -7.02
N LEU A 161 -0.17 -5.80 -7.77
CA LEU A 161 -0.51 -4.49 -8.34
C LEU A 161 -0.81 -3.47 -7.24
N ILE A 162 -1.57 -3.86 -6.21
CA ILE A 162 -1.87 -3.03 -5.05
C ILE A 162 -0.57 -2.67 -4.29
N ILE A 163 0.37 -3.60 -4.15
CA ILE A 163 1.69 -3.35 -3.55
C ILE A 163 2.46 -2.33 -4.38
N LEU A 164 2.46 -2.43 -5.71
CA LEU A 164 3.12 -1.45 -6.59
C LEU A 164 2.51 -0.05 -6.41
N PHE A 165 1.19 0.09 -6.33
CA PHE A 165 0.54 1.36 -6.01
C PHE A 165 0.95 1.87 -4.63
N GLY A 166 0.96 0.99 -3.63
CA GLY A 166 1.39 1.33 -2.27
C GLY A 166 2.83 1.84 -2.22
N LEU A 167 3.76 1.18 -2.92
CA LEU A 167 5.16 1.60 -3.04
C LEU A 167 5.28 2.96 -3.74
N GLY A 168 4.60 3.13 -4.87
CA GLY A 168 4.61 4.39 -5.62
C GLY A 168 4.06 5.56 -4.82
N LEU A 169 3.02 5.34 -4.01
CA LEU A 169 2.46 6.36 -3.12
C LEU A 169 3.38 6.65 -1.93
N ALA A 170 3.96 5.62 -1.29
CA ALA A 170 4.83 5.77 -0.12
C ALA A 170 6.09 6.57 -0.46
N GLU A 171 6.75 6.25 -1.57
CA GLU A 171 8.02 6.85 -1.98
C GLU A 171 7.85 8.00 -2.99
N LYS A 172 6.61 8.33 -3.35
CA LYS A 172 6.28 9.36 -4.36
C LYS A 172 6.99 9.09 -5.70
N ASP A 173 7.12 7.82 -6.07
CA ASP A 173 7.73 7.40 -7.32
C ASP A 173 6.69 7.18 -8.41
N GLY A 174 6.55 8.17 -9.31
CA GLY A 174 5.60 8.09 -10.42
C GLY A 174 5.94 7.01 -11.46
N VAL A 175 7.19 6.55 -11.55
CA VAL A 175 7.56 5.45 -12.46
C VAL A 175 6.93 4.15 -12.00
N VAL A 176 6.96 3.88 -10.69
CA VAL A 176 6.31 2.70 -10.10
C VAL A 176 4.80 2.76 -10.29
N LEU A 177 4.19 3.95 -10.16
CA LEU A 177 2.77 4.14 -10.44
C LEU A 177 2.43 3.86 -11.91
N VAL A 178 3.26 4.31 -12.87
CA VAL A 178 3.09 3.98 -14.29
C VAL A 178 3.18 2.48 -14.52
N LEU A 179 4.16 1.80 -13.92
CA LEU A 179 4.28 0.35 -14.01
C LEU A 179 3.05 -0.36 -13.44
N ALA A 180 2.51 0.13 -12.33
CA ALA A 180 1.27 -0.39 -11.77
C ALA A 180 0.09 -0.24 -12.75
N TYR A 181 -0.07 0.93 -13.39
CA TYR A 181 -1.10 1.14 -14.41
C TYR A 181 -0.92 0.23 -15.63
N LEU A 182 0.30 0.07 -16.12
CA LEU A 182 0.59 -0.89 -17.20
C LEU A 182 0.19 -2.31 -16.81
N GLY A 183 0.53 -2.71 -15.58
CA GLY A 183 0.12 -4.01 -15.05
C GLY A 183 -1.40 -4.18 -14.99
N VAL A 184 -2.13 -3.15 -14.52
CA VAL A 184 -3.61 -3.15 -14.52
C VAL A 184 -4.17 -3.28 -15.93
N PHE A 185 -3.61 -2.52 -16.88
CA PHE A 185 -4.05 -2.55 -18.28
C PHE A 185 -3.85 -3.93 -18.92
N PHE A 186 -2.64 -4.48 -18.83
CA PHE A 186 -2.33 -5.79 -19.44
C PHE A 186 -3.12 -6.92 -18.78
N TYR A 187 -3.26 -6.88 -17.46
CA TYR A 187 -4.03 -7.91 -16.76
C TYR A 187 -5.54 -7.78 -17.02
N GLY A 188 -6.05 -6.56 -17.12
CA GLY A 188 -7.43 -6.31 -17.54
C GLY A 188 -7.72 -6.83 -18.94
N LEU A 189 -6.80 -6.60 -19.88
CA LEU A 189 -6.89 -7.14 -21.25
C LEU A 189 -6.88 -8.68 -21.24
N PHE A 190 -6.00 -9.29 -20.44
CA PHE A 190 -5.94 -10.75 -20.29
C PHE A 190 -7.26 -11.31 -19.75
N LEU A 191 -7.84 -10.71 -18.72
CA LEU A 191 -9.15 -11.12 -18.18
C LEU A 191 -10.27 -10.96 -19.19
N ALA A 192 -10.29 -9.89 -19.97
CA ALA A 192 -11.29 -9.66 -21.01
C ALA A 192 -11.24 -10.75 -22.09
N THR A 193 -10.05 -11.05 -22.61
CA THR A 193 -9.87 -12.10 -23.64
C THR A 193 -10.22 -13.49 -23.10
N MET A 194 -9.90 -13.79 -21.84
CA MET A 194 -10.30 -15.05 -21.21
C MET A 194 -11.82 -15.17 -21.06
N THR A 195 -12.48 -14.09 -20.68
CA THR A 195 -13.93 -14.05 -20.51
C THR A 195 -14.66 -14.21 -21.85
N GLU A 196 -14.22 -13.50 -22.89
CA GLU A 196 -14.76 -13.63 -24.25
C GLU A 196 -14.61 -15.07 -24.78
N GLY A 197 -13.42 -15.66 -24.61
CA GLY A 197 -13.17 -17.05 -25.00
C GLY A 197 -14.10 -18.04 -24.30
N LEU A 198 -14.34 -17.84 -22.99
CA LEU A 198 -15.23 -18.69 -22.21
C LEU A 198 -16.70 -18.55 -22.67
N ILE A 199 -17.16 -17.32 -22.89
CA ILE A 199 -18.53 -17.06 -23.39
C ILE A 199 -18.71 -17.72 -24.76
N HIS A 200 -17.73 -17.53 -25.66
CA HIS A 200 -17.81 -18.12 -26.99
C HIS A 200 -17.86 -19.65 -26.96
N TYR A 201 -17.07 -20.26 -26.07
CA TYR A 201 -17.09 -21.71 -25.85
C TYR A 201 -18.44 -22.21 -25.34
N LEU A 202 -19.02 -21.52 -24.33
CA LEU A 202 -20.34 -21.88 -23.75
C LEU A 202 -21.52 -21.68 -24.72
N MET A 203 -21.44 -20.68 -25.62
CA MET A 203 -22.47 -20.44 -26.61
C MET A 203 -22.42 -21.42 -27.79
N LYS A 204 -21.28 -22.10 -28.00
CA LYS A 204 -21.09 -23.05 -29.09
C LYS A 204 -21.48 -24.50 -28.71
N HIS A 205 -21.61 -24.77 -27.43
CA HIS A 205 -22.01 -26.05 -26.85
C HIS A 205 -23.30 -25.92 -26.07
#